data_55b5169be6161fc84b3f72677ba4e68b
#
_entry.id   55b5169be6161fc84b3f72677ba4e68b
#
_cell.length_a   1.000
_cell.length_b   1.000
_cell.length_c   1.000
_cell.angle_alpha   90.00
_cell.angle_beta   90.00
_cell.angle_gamma   90.00
#
_symmetry.space_group_name_H-M   'P 1'
#
loop_
_entity.id
_entity.type
_entity.pdbx_description
1 polymer ?
#
loop_
_entity_poly.entity_id
_entity_poly.type
_entity_poly.pdbx_seq_one_letter_code
_entity_poly.pdbx_strand_id
1 'polypeptide(L)'
;MISNLLFGSIGVLVETSELQRQSFNRALNMNGVDWSWNIGTYCDLLKEPGGKKRLSEYTNNQISAEKVEQIHKDKQSVFEELLGVGVKPRSGCVEALKKCKDNGGKVGFVTATTPYTIDIIKKSLSNYINFDDFDIITSCNSVPQPKPSSAIYEYALSELEIGAAQTIAIEDTKANQNAAINSGIRCYLYPGEYSVFSYNDTTDLDFISDGKILPSLLSD
;
A
#
# COMPACT_ATOMS: atom_id res chain seq x y z
N MET A 1 11.72 0.69 -23.64
CA MET A 1 11.64 -0.57 -22.87
C MET A 1 11.41 -0.24 -21.41
N ILE A 2 10.54 -0.98 -20.73
CA ILE A 2 10.28 -0.82 -19.30
C ILE A 2 11.32 -1.64 -18.53
N SER A 3 12.15 -0.96 -17.76
CA SER A 3 13.28 -1.57 -17.05
C SER A 3 13.21 -1.40 -15.52
N ASN A 4 12.45 -0.41 -15.02
CA ASN A 4 12.40 -0.08 -13.60
C ASN A 4 11.04 -0.36 -12.99
N LEU A 5 11.01 -0.75 -11.70
CA LEU A 5 9.81 -1.16 -10.99
C LEU A 5 9.69 -0.43 -9.65
N LEU A 6 8.54 0.21 -9.40
CA LEU A 6 8.22 0.84 -8.12
C LEU A 6 7.00 0.17 -7.49
N PHE A 7 7.19 -0.48 -6.34
CA PHE A 7 6.10 -0.96 -5.49
C PHE A 7 5.61 0.19 -4.62
N GLY A 8 4.37 0.60 -4.81
CA GLY A 8 3.90 1.88 -4.28
C GLY A 8 3.41 1.86 -2.83
N SER A 9 3.04 0.73 -2.27
CA SER A 9 2.45 0.67 -0.93
C SER A 9 2.70 -0.68 -0.25
N ILE A 10 2.44 -0.74 1.06
CA ILE A 10 2.46 -2.00 1.81
C ILE A 10 1.47 -3.00 1.19
N GLY A 11 0.26 -2.54 0.85
CA GLY A 11 -0.80 -3.37 0.29
C GLY A 11 -0.48 -3.96 -1.09
N VAL A 12 0.55 -3.47 -1.78
CA VAL A 12 1.09 -4.10 -2.99
C VAL A 12 1.97 -5.30 -2.63
N LEU A 13 2.84 -5.17 -1.64
CA LEU A 13 3.74 -6.25 -1.24
C LEU A 13 3.05 -7.33 -0.40
N VAL A 14 2.11 -6.91 0.46
CA VAL A 14 1.42 -7.77 1.43
C VAL A 14 -0.08 -7.48 1.40
N GLU A 15 -0.91 -8.53 1.36
CA GLU A 15 -2.36 -8.34 1.56
C GLU A 15 -2.62 -7.96 3.02
N THR A 16 -3.16 -6.77 3.22
CA THR A 16 -3.36 -6.20 4.55
C THR A 16 -4.82 -5.92 4.91
N SER A 17 -5.76 -6.14 4.01
CA SER A 17 -7.17 -5.76 4.20
C SER A 17 -7.78 -6.35 5.47
N GLU A 18 -7.60 -7.64 5.70
CA GLU A 18 -8.10 -8.30 6.91
C GLU A 18 -7.35 -7.85 8.17
N LEU A 19 -6.04 -7.69 8.11
CA LEU A 19 -5.25 -7.19 9.24
C LEU A 19 -5.69 -5.78 9.65
N GLN A 20 -5.98 -4.92 8.68
CA GLN A 20 -6.50 -3.58 8.92
C GLN A 20 -7.88 -3.63 9.61
N ARG A 21 -8.79 -4.47 9.11
CA ARG A 21 -10.13 -4.65 9.70
C ARG A 21 -10.05 -5.14 11.14
N GLN A 22 -9.26 -6.19 11.38
CA GLN A 22 -9.05 -6.73 12.73
C GLN A 22 -8.44 -5.70 13.66
N SER A 23 -7.51 -4.89 13.17
CA SER A 23 -6.88 -3.83 13.94
C SER A 23 -7.89 -2.77 14.39
N PHE A 24 -8.82 -2.37 13.51
CA PHE A 24 -9.91 -1.48 13.90
C PHE A 24 -10.81 -2.11 14.97
N ASN A 25 -11.25 -3.36 14.78
CA ASN A 25 -12.13 -4.03 15.74
C ASN A 25 -11.48 -4.19 17.11
N ARG A 26 -10.19 -4.56 17.17
CA ARG A 26 -9.46 -4.65 18.43
C ARG A 26 -9.31 -3.27 19.10
N ALA A 27 -8.99 -2.24 18.34
CA ALA A 27 -8.84 -0.90 18.87
C ALA A 27 -10.16 -0.30 19.38
N LEU A 28 -11.28 -0.54 18.69
CA LEU A 28 -12.61 -0.16 19.16
C LEU A 28 -12.92 -0.82 20.51
N ASN A 29 -12.71 -2.12 20.62
CA ASN A 29 -12.93 -2.87 21.87
C ASN A 29 -12.03 -2.37 23.02
N MET A 30 -10.73 -2.16 22.77
CA MET A 30 -9.78 -1.62 23.75
C MET A 30 -10.21 -0.26 24.30
N ASN A 31 -10.97 0.48 23.52
CA ASN A 31 -11.48 1.80 23.86
C ASN A 31 -12.90 1.81 24.41
N GLY A 32 -13.47 0.63 24.73
CA GLY A 32 -14.81 0.49 25.29
C GLY A 32 -15.91 0.85 24.29
N VAL A 33 -15.63 0.78 22.98
CA VAL A 33 -16.62 0.99 21.92
C VAL A 33 -17.10 -0.38 21.44
N ASP A 34 -18.35 -0.69 21.72
CA ASP A 34 -18.97 -1.98 21.38
C ASP A 34 -19.45 -2.03 19.93
N TRP A 35 -18.52 -1.83 19.00
CA TRP A 35 -18.76 -1.95 17.58
C TRP A 35 -17.77 -2.94 16.97
N SER A 36 -18.26 -3.72 16.03
CA SER A 36 -17.43 -4.67 15.28
C SER A 36 -17.79 -4.59 13.79
N TRP A 37 -16.81 -4.30 12.97
CA TRP A 37 -16.98 -4.27 11.52
C TRP A 37 -16.77 -5.67 10.95
N ASN A 38 -17.84 -6.26 10.40
CA ASN A 38 -17.70 -7.44 9.55
C ASN A 38 -17.08 -7.06 8.19
N ILE A 39 -16.78 -8.05 7.35
CA ILE A 39 -16.14 -7.83 6.05
C ILE A 39 -16.99 -6.89 5.18
N GLY A 40 -18.30 -7.13 5.07
CA GLY A 40 -19.19 -6.30 4.24
C GLY A 40 -19.21 -4.84 4.69
N THR A 41 -19.39 -4.59 6.00
CA THR A 41 -19.31 -3.24 6.58
C THR A 41 -17.95 -2.60 6.28
N TYR A 42 -16.86 -3.36 6.43
CA TYR A 42 -15.54 -2.81 6.20
C TYR A 42 -15.29 -2.47 4.72
N CYS A 43 -15.74 -3.32 3.79
CA CYS A 43 -15.69 -3.02 2.35
C CYS A 43 -16.43 -1.72 2.01
N ASP A 44 -17.63 -1.50 2.58
CA ASP A 44 -18.38 -0.26 2.38
C ASP A 44 -17.61 0.96 2.93
N LEU A 45 -16.98 0.81 4.08
CA LEU A 45 -16.17 1.86 4.70
C LEU A 45 -14.87 2.16 3.94
N LEU A 46 -14.38 1.25 3.10
CA LEU A 46 -13.19 1.45 2.28
C LEU A 46 -13.44 2.32 1.04
N LYS A 47 -14.69 2.58 0.66
CA LYS A 47 -15.05 3.46 -0.46
C LYS A 47 -14.53 4.88 -0.27
N GLU A 48 -14.40 5.31 1.00
CA GLU A 48 -13.83 6.59 1.35
C GLU A 48 -12.46 6.44 2.01
N PRO A 49 -11.43 7.20 1.59
CA PRO A 49 -10.11 7.15 2.18
C PRO A 49 -10.07 7.81 3.57
N GLY A 50 -9.15 7.34 4.41
CA GLY A 50 -8.84 7.96 5.71
C GLY A 50 -9.44 7.22 6.91
N GLY A 51 -8.55 6.64 7.74
CA GLY A 51 -8.96 5.83 8.88
C GLY A 51 -9.68 6.62 9.97
N LYS A 52 -9.24 7.84 10.28
CA LYS A 52 -9.88 8.73 11.26
C LYS A 52 -11.24 9.22 10.76
N LYS A 53 -11.33 9.62 9.48
CA LYS A 53 -12.59 10.02 8.84
C LYS A 53 -13.60 8.87 8.91
N ARG A 54 -13.18 7.66 8.58
CA ARG A 54 -14.01 6.44 8.65
C ARG A 54 -14.57 6.19 10.04
N LEU A 55 -13.77 6.36 11.10
CA LEU A 55 -14.22 6.26 12.48
C LEU A 55 -15.29 7.30 12.80
N SER A 56 -15.05 8.56 12.47
CA SER A 56 -16.00 9.66 12.74
C SER A 56 -17.31 9.48 11.99
N GLU A 57 -17.26 9.14 10.70
CA GLU A 57 -18.47 8.97 9.87
C GLU A 57 -19.29 7.75 10.28
N TYR A 58 -18.66 6.61 10.56
CA TYR A 58 -19.36 5.41 11.04
C TYR A 58 -20.12 5.67 12.33
N THR A 59 -19.58 6.52 13.19
CA THR A 59 -20.18 6.86 14.48
C THR A 59 -21.16 8.03 14.42
N ASN A 60 -21.44 8.57 13.23
CA ASN A 60 -22.18 9.83 13.06
C ASN A 60 -21.65 10.95 13.98
N ASN A 61 -20.35 11.02 14.17
CA ASN A 61 -19.66 11.94 15.06
C ASN A 61 -20.10 11.84 16.55
N GLN A 62 -20.57 10.67 17.00
CA GLN A 62 -21.01 10.46 18.40
C GLN A 62 -19.82 10.27 19.37
N ILE A 63 -18.63 10.04 18.87
CA ILE A 63 -17.39 9.99 19.68
C ILE A 63 -16.57 11.26 19.46
N SER A 64 -15.88 11.72 20.52
CA SER A 64 -15.08 12.95 20.45
C SER A 64 -13.86 12.77 19.51
N ALA A 65 -13.33 13.90 19.04
CA ALA A 65 -12.12 13.90 18.20
C ALA A 65 -10.92 13.26 18.91
N GLU A 66 -10.78 13.49 20.22
CA GLU A 66 -9.72 12.88 21.05
C GLU A 66 -9.87 11.35 21.09
N LYS A 67 -11.13 10.87 21.18
CA LYS A 67 -11.41 9.43 21.18
C LYS A 67 -11.10 8.79 19.82
N VAL A 68 -11.43 9.47 18.71
CA VAL A 68 -11.06 9.06 17.34
C VAL A 68 -9.53 8.95 17.21
N GLU A 69 -8.80 9.94 17.72
CA GLU A 69 -7.34 9.97 17.70
C GLU A 69 -6.75 8.77 18.48
N GLN A 70 -7.27 8.52 19.68
CA GLN A 70 -6.82 7.41 20.52
C GLN A 70 -7.09 6.06 19.84
N ILE A 71 -8.31 5.84 19.35
CA ILE A 71 -8.67 4.60 18.63
C ILE A 71 -7.76 4.40 17.42
N HIS A 72 -7.49 5.46 16.67
CA HIS A 72 -6.63 5.37 15.48
C HIS A 72 -5.18 5.03 15.85
N LYS A 73 -4.66 5.59 16.95
CA LYS A 73 -3.34 5.27 17.49
C LYS A 73 -3.26 3.79 17.93
N ASP A 74 -4.24 3.33 18.69
CA ASP A 74 -4.29 1.93 19.15
C ASP A 74 -4.44 0.97 17.97
N LYS A 75 -5.26 1.33 16.97
CA LYS A 75 -5.38 0.59 15.72
C LYS A 75 -4.03 0.44 15.02
N GLN A 76 -3.22 1.50 14.97
CA GLN A 76 -1.91 1.43 14.34
C GLN A 76 -0.99 0.46 15.08
N SER A 77 -0.95 0.51 16.40
CA SER A 77 -0.16 -0.42 17.23
C SER A 77 -0.60 -1.87 17.05
N VAL A 78 -1.91 -2.14 17.01
CA VAL A 78 -2.46 -3.48 16.75
C VAL A 78 -2.12 -3.96 15.33
N PHE A 79 -2.18 -3.08 14.33
CA PHE A 79 -1.83 -3.43 12.96
C PHE A 79 -0.35 -3.85 12.86
N GLU A 80 0.53 -3.13 13.50
CA GLU A 80 1.96 -3.43 13.56
C GLU A 80 2.23 -4.76 14.29
N GLU A 81 1.51 -5.03 15.39
CA GLU A 81 1.55 -6.34 16.08
C GLU A 81 1.15 -7.48 15.14
N LEU A 82 0.02 -7.34 14.43
CA LEU A 82 -0.48 -8.36 13.51
C LEU A 82 0.46 -8.61 12.32
N LEU A 83 1.06 -7.56 11.77
CA LEU A 83 2.09 -7.69 10.74
C LEU A 83 3.32 -8.46 11.26
N GLY A 84 3.71 -8.22 12.50
CA GLY A 84 4.86 -8.84 13.15
C GLY A 84 4.73 -10.34 13.38
N VAL A 85 3.51 -10.91 13.35
CA VAL A 85 3.30 -12.37 13.45
C VAL A 85 3.85 -13.14 12.24
N GLY A 86 4.02 -12.44 11.12
CA GLY A 86 4.53 -12.98 9.86
C GLY A 86 3.44 -13.00 8.79
N VAL A 87 3.82 -12.50 7.63
CA VAL A 87 2.95 -12.41 6.45
C VAL A 87 3.69 -12.96 5.24
N LYS A 88 2.95 -13.25 4.17
CA LYS A 88 3.54 -13.65 2.89
C LYS A 88 3.44 -12.52 1.87
N PRO A 89 4.40 -12.40 0.96
CA PRO A 89 4.26 -11.48 -0.16
C PRO A 89 3.08 -11.86 -1.04
N ARG A 90 2.47 -10.87 -1.66
CA ARG A 90 1.43 -11.12 -2.67
C ARG A 90 2.04 -11.74 -3.92
N SER A 91 1.19 -12.49 -4.63
CA SER A 91 1.57 -13.23 -5.85
C SER A 91 2.27 -12.32 -6.86
N GLY A 92 3.35 -12.80 -7.45
CA GLY A 92 4.12 -12.14 -8.50
C GLY A 92 5.07 -11.03 -8.04
N CYS A 93 4.99 -10.55 -6.79
CA CYS A 93 5.83 -9.45 -6.33
C CYS A 93 7.30 -9.84 -6.23
N VAL A 94 7.60 -11.01 -5.69
CA VAL A 94 8.99 -11.51 -5.54
C VAL A 94 9.60 -11.78 -6.92
N GLU A 95 8.83 -12.40 -7.80
CA GLU A 95 9.24 -12.73 -9.16
C GLU A 95 9.48 -11.47 -10.00
N ALA A 96 8.63 -10.45 -9.86
CA ALA A 96 8.79 -9.17 -10.56
C ALA A 96 10.03 -8.40 -10.05
N LEU A 97 10.24 -8.36 -8.73
CA LEU A 97 11.44 -7.77 -8.13
C LEU A 97 12.69 -8.44 -8.70
N LYS A 98 12.74 -9.77 -8.65
CA LYS A 98 13.87 -10.54 -9.15
C LYS A 98 14.11 -10.28 -10.64
N LYS A 99 13.08 -10.39 -11.48
CA LYS A 99 13.20 -10.12 -12.93
C LYS A 99 13.75 -8.72 -13.21
N CYS A 100 13.24 -7.70 -12.50
CA CYS A 100 13.72 -6.33 -12.66
C CYS A 100 15.23 -6.23 -12.34
N LYS A 101 15.68 -6.83 -11.23
CA LYS A 101 17.09 -6.82 -10.84
C LYS A 101 17.97 -7.63 -11.81
N ASP A 102 17.53 -8.81 -12.23
CA ASP A 102 18.25 -9.67 -13.18
C ASP A 102 18.47 -8.95 -14.53
N ASN A 103 17.54 -8.07 -14.93
CA ASN A 103 17.62 -7.23 -16.14
C ASN A 103 18.38 -5.91 -15.91
N GLY A 104 19.01 -5.72 -14.75
CA GLY A 104 19.77 -4.50 -14.42
C GLY A 104 18.91 -3.26 -14.14
N GLY A 105 17.61 -3.44 -13.92
CA GLY A 105 16.69 -2.36 -13.59
C GLY A 105 16.78 -1.91 -12.14
N LYS A 106 16.22 -0.74 -11.87
CA LYS A 106 16.09 -0.19 -10.52
C LYS A 106 14.76 -0.59 -9.90
N VAL A 107 14.79 -0.94 -8.61
CA VAL A 107 13.59 -1.31 -7.84
C VAL A 107 13.43 -0.36 -6.66
N GLY A 108 12.20 0.19 -6.50
CA GLY A 108 11.85 1.05 -5.36
C GLY A 108 10.67 0.52 -4.57
N PHE A 109 10.69 0.72 -3.24
CA PHE A 109 9.52 0.60 -2.38
C PHE A 109 9.07 2.00 -2.00
N VAL A 110 8.09 2.53 -2.75
CA VAL A 110 7.64 3.93 -2.68
C VAL A 110 6.42 4.02 -1.77
N THR A 111 6.64 3.90 -0.47
CA THR A 111 5.60 3.94 0.57
C THR A 111 5.60 5.28 1.31
N ALA A 112 4.42 5.69 1.80
CA ALA A 112 4.25 6.85 2.68
C ALA A 112 3.98 6.43 4.15
N THR A 113 4.30 5.19 4.52
CA THR A 113 4.17 4.73 5.90
C THR A 113 5.34 5.17 6.78
N THR A 114 5.26 4.92 8.09
CA THR A 114 6.32 5.27 9.03
C THR A 114 7.55 4.37 8.88
N PRO A 115 8.76 4.86 9.21
CA PRO A 115 9.97 4.03 9.24
C PRO A 115 9.80 2.78 10.12
N TYR A 116 9.13 2.92 11.25
CA TYR A 116 8.84 1.80 12.17
C TYR A 116 8.01 0.69 11.49
N THR A 117 6.95 1.07 10.77
CA THR A 117 6.15 0.08 10.00
C THR A 117 6.98 -0.57 8.89
N ILE A 118 7.87 0.18 8.22
CA ILE A 118 8.79 -0.37 7.22
C ILE A 118 9.69 -1.45 7.83
N ASP A 119 10.24 -1.21 9.02
CA ASP A 119 11.10 -2.19 9.70
C ASP A 119 10.34 -3.47 10.08
N ILE A 120 9.07 -3.35 10.50
CA ILE A 120 8.21 -4.52 10.73
C ILE A 120 7.98 -5.30 9.43
N ILE A 121 7.67 -4.62 8.32
CA ILE A 121 7.48 -5.26 7.01
C ILE A 121 8.76 -5.97 6.56
N LYS A 122 9.91 -5.31 6.66
CA LYS A 122 11.22 -5.93 6.35
C LYS A 122 11.42 -7.21 7.12
N LYS A 123 11.21 -7.16 8.44
CA LYS A 123 11.34 -8.33 9.32
C LYS A 123 10.36 -9.43 8.95
N SER A 124 9.10 -9.09 8.71
CA SER A 124 8.03 -10.07 8.41
C SER A 124 8.21 -10.76 7.07
N LEU A 125 8.79 -10.08 6.09
CA LEU A 125 9.04 -10.61 4.75
C LEU A 125 10.46 -11.14 4.51
N SER A 126 11.34 -11.10 5.51
CA SER A 126 12.78 -11.44 5.37
C SER A 126 13.07 -12.84 4.81
N ASN A 127 12.15 -13.79 4.98
CA ASN A 127 12.25 -15.13 4.40
C ASN A 127 11.92 -15.19 2.90
N TYR A 128 11.40 -14.11 2.33
CA TYR A 128 10.90 -14.07 0.94
C TYR A 128 11.58 -12.99 0.11
N ILE A 129 11.89 -11.85 0.72
CA ILE A 129 12.41 -10.64 0.05
C ILE A 129 13.66 -10.19 0.81
N ASN A 130 14.77 -10.07 0.09
CA ASN A 130 15.93 -9.33 0.57
C ASN A 130 15.68 -7.83 0.30
N PHE A 131 15.48 -7.05 1.36
CA PHE A 131 15.21 -5.61 1.22
C PHE A 131 16.42 -4.78 0.78
N ASP A 132 17.62 -5.35 0.76
CA ASP A 132 18.80 -4.74 0.16
C ASP A 132 18.75 -4.73 -1.39
N ASP A 133 17.82 -5.48 -1.98
CA ASP A 133 17.57 -5.47 -3.42
C ASP A 133 16.78 -4.22 -3.86
N PHE A 134 16.17 -3.48 -2.93
CA PHE A 134 15.56 -2.19 -3.23
C PHE A 134 16.61 -1.09 -3.30
N ASP A 135 16.69 -0.41 -4.43
CA ASP A 135 17.61 0.73 -4.63
C ASP A 135 17.14 1.98 -3.88
N ILE A 136 15.83 2.07 -3.56
CA ILE A 136 15.24 3.09 -2.69
C ILE A 136 14.08 2.53 -1.87
N ILE A 137 13.96 3.00 -0.62
CA ILE A 137 12.77 2.80 0.23
C ILE A 137 12.39 4.15 0.79
N THR A 138 11.20 4.63 0.43
CA THR A 138 10.67 5.90 0.95
C THR A 138 9.80 5.70 2.20
N SER A 139 9.51 6.78 2.90
CA SER A 139 8.66 6.81 4.08
C SER A 139 7.82 8.10 4.13
N CYS A 140 6.99 8.25 5.16
CA CYS A 140 6.27 9.50 5.42
C CYS A 140 7.19 10.72 5.63
N ASN A 141 8.49 10.50 5.86
CA ASN A 141 9.48 11.55 6.06
C ASN A 141 10.22 11.96 4.78
N SER A 142 10.01 11.25 3.66
CA SER A 142 10.75 11.48 2.42
C SER A 142 10.32 12.73 1.69
N VAL A 143 9.04 13.12 1.82
CA VAL A 143 8.48 14.33 1.20
C VAL A 143 7.46 14.99 2.12
N PRO A 144 7.28 16.33 2.03
CA PRO A 144 6.34 17.04 2.89
C PRO A 144 4.87 16.80 2.51
N GLN A 145 4.58 16.44 1.24
CA GLN A 145 3.21 16.17 0.78
C GLN A 145 3.01 14.66 0.60
N PRO A 146 2.15 14.03 1.43
CA PRO A 146 1.85 12.60 1.28
C PRO A 146 1.00 12.32 0.03
N LYS A 147 0.89 11.03 -0.35
CA LYS A 147 -0.09 10.58 -1.35
C LYS A 147 -1.50 11.09 -0.96
N PRO A 148 -2.30 11.55 -1.91
CA PRO A 148 -2.24 11.33 -3.35
C PRO A 148 -1.37 12.34 -4.14
N SER A 149 -0.52 13.15 -3.50
CA SER A 149 0.46 13.97 -4.21
C SER A 149 1.45 13.08 -4.96
N SER A 150 1.89 13.54 -6.15
CA SER A 150 2.94 12.88 -6.95
C SER A 150 4.35 12.98 -6.35
N ALA A 151 4.55 13.89 -5.40
CA ALA A 151 5.85 14.27 -4.85
C ALA A 151 6.75 13.08 -4.46
N ILE A 152 6.18 12.02 -3.86
CA ILE A 152 6.97 10.87 -3.42
C ILE A 152 7.48 10.03 -4.60
N TYR A 153 6.75 10.01 -5.73
CA TYR A 153 7.17 9.34 -6.96
C TYR A 153 8.21 10.18 -7.70
N GLU A 154 8.01 11.49 -7.78
CA GLU A 154 9.00 12.43 -8.34
C GLU A 154 10.31 12.36 -7.57
N TYR A 155 10.24 12.31 -6.23
CA TYR A 155 11.39 12.10 -5.37
C TYR A 155 12.10 10.77 -5.69
N ALA A 156 11.36 9.66 -5.79
CA ALA A 156 11.94 8.35 -6.09
C ALA A 156 12.61 8.31 -7.48
N LEU A 157 11.98 8.90 -8.51
CA LEU A 157 12.58 9.01 -9.85
C LEU A 157 13.88 9.81 -9.82
N SER A 158 13.91 10.92 -9.09
CA SER A 158 15.09 11.77 -8.96
C SER A 158 16.24 11.07 -8.23
N GLU A 159 15.97 10.44 -7.07
CA GLU A 159 17.01 9.74 -6.29
C GLU A 159 17.59 8.53 -7.02
N LEU A 160 16.77 7.85 -7.82
CA LEU A 160 17.20 6.70 -8.62
C LEU A 160 17.84 7.10 -9.95
N GLU A 161 17.76 8.38 -10.32
CA GLU A 161 18.21 8.93 -11.63
C GLU A 161 17.58 8.18 -12.82
N ILE A 162 16.27 7.85 -12.73
CA ILE A 162 15.54 7.09 -13.76
C ILE A 162 14.40 7.91 -14.38
N GLY A 163 14.09 7.61 -15.65
CA GLY A 163 13.00 8.27 -16.37
C GLY A 163 11.64 7.61 -16.12
N ALA A 164 10.58 8.39 -15.98
CA ALA A 164 9.21 7.91 -15.84
C ALA A 164 8.77 6.98 -16.99
N ALA A 165 9.16 7.29 -18.22
CA ALA A 165 8.82 6.50 -19.42
C ALA A 165 9.44 5.09 -19.46
N GLN A 166 10.46 4.83 -18.62
CA GLN A 166 11.13 3.53 -18.49
C GLN A 166 10.76 2.82 -17.20
N THR A 167 9.80 3.37 -16.45
CA THR A 167 9.42 2.92 -15.12
C THR A 167 7.94 2.55 -15.10
N ILE A 168 7.62 1.46 -14.43
CA ILE A 168 6.24 1.15 -14.02
C ILE A 168 6.11 1.22 -12.51
N ALA A 169 4.93 1.59 -12.05
CA ALA A 169 4.55 1.48 -10.66
C ALA A 169 3.40 0.47 -10.49
N ILE A 170 3.32 -0.14 -9.31
CA ILE A 170 2.20 -0.97 -8.89
C ILE A 170 1.61 -0.34 -7.64
N GLU A 171 0.29 -0.14 -7.60
CA GLU A 171 -0.42 0.42 -6.47
C GLU A 171 -1.65 -0.37 -6.09
N ASP A 172 -2.10 -0.23 -4.84
CA ASP A 172 -3.22 -0.99 -4.27
C ASP A 172 -4.54 -0.19 -4.25
N THR A 173 -4.47 1.13 -4.42
CA THR A 173 -5.64 2.02 -4.41
C THR A 173 -5.63 2.99 -5.59
N LYS A 174 -6.82 3.39 -6.05
CA LYS A 174 -6.97 4.35 -7.15
C LYS A 174 -6.34 5.72 -6.83
N ALA A 175 -6.46 6.17 -5.59
CA ALA A 175 -5.85 7.43 -5.15
C ALA A 175 -4.31 7.40 -5.27
N ASN A 176 -3.70 6.31 -4.86
CA ASN A 176 -2.26 6.12 -4.96
C ASN A 176 -1.81 5.88 -6.41
N GLN A 177 -2.61 5.16 -7.22
CA GLN A 177 -2.36 4.99 -8.65
C GLN A 177 -2.30 6.36 -9.35
N ASN A 178 -3.24 7.25 -9.04
CA ASN A 178 -3.25 8.60 -9.60
C ASN A 178 -1.99 9.41 -9.20
N ALA A 179 -1.47 9.21 -7.99
CA ALA A 179 -0.21 9.86 -7.58
C ALA A 179 0.97 9.45 -8.48
N ALA A 180 1.09 8.17 -8.82
CA ALA A 180 2.12 7.68 -9.73
C ALA A 180 1.88 8.18 -11.18
N ILE A 181 0.65 8.14 -11.67
CA ILE A 181 0.30 8.63 -13.02
C ILE A 181 0.62 10.13 -13.15
N ASN A 182 0.32 10.92 -12.12
CA ASN A 182 0.61 12.36 -12.13
C ASN A 182 2.11 12.69 -12.14
N SER A 183 2.99 11.75 -11.77
CA SER A 183 4.45 11.86 -11.97
C SER A 183 4.93 11.39 -13.35
N GLY A 184 4.03 11.03 -14.26
CA GLY A 184 4.33 10.53 -15.60
C GLY A 184 4.65 9.04 -15.67
N ILE A 185 4.53 8.29 -14.56
CA ILE A 185 4.80 6.84 -14.52
C ILE A 185 3.54 6.09 -14.94
N ARG A 186 3.66 5.08 -15.80
CA ARG A 186 2.57 4.12 -16.01
C ARG A 186 2.38 3.30 -14.75
N CYS A 187 1.17 3.30 -14.20
CA CYS A 187 0.88 2.64 -12.94
C CYS A 187 -0.24 1.62 -13.06
N TYR A 188 0.05 0.39 -12.67
CA TYR A 188 -0.91 -0.70 -12.60
C TYR A 188 -1.58 -0.75 -11.24
N LEU A 189 -2.89 -0.97 -11.23
CA LEU A 189 -3.69 -1.12 -10.02
C LEU A 189 -3.79 -2.61 -9.66
N TYR A 190 -3.18 -3.00 -8.55
CA TYR A 190 -3.24 -4.34 -7.95
C TYR A 190 -3.93 -4.28 -6.58
N PRO A 191 -5.26 -4.27 -6.56
CA PRO A 191 -6.03 -3.96 -5.36
C PRO A 191 -5.97 -5.06 -4.31
N GLY A 192 -6.23 -4.68 -3.05
CA GLY A 192 -6.43 -5.62 -1.96
C GLY A 192 -7.76 -6.37 -2.06
N GLU A 193 -7.89 -7.47 -1.33
CA GLU A 193 -9.06 -8.37 -1.38
C GLU A 193 -10.39 -7.71 -1.03
N TYR A 194 -10.36 -6.67 -0.16
CA TYR A 194 -11.58 -5.97 0.28
C TYR A 194 -11.87 -4.69 -0.50
N SER A 195 -11.06 -4.39 -1.51
CA SER A 195 -11.29 -3.23 -2.36
C SER A 195 -12.53 -3.44 -3.23
N VAL A 196 -13.40 -2.44 -3.24
CA VAL A 196 -14.63 -2.45 -4.04
C VAL A 196 -14.42 -1.59 -5.27
N PHE A 197 -14.59 -2.17 -6.44
CA PHE A 197 -14.42 -1.51 -7.73
C PHE A 197 -15.73 -1.54 -8.53
N SER A 198 -15.95 -0.51 -9.33
CA SER A 198 -17.00 -0.52 -10.34
C SER A 198 -16.57 -1.42 -11.52
N TYR A 199 -17.53 -1.84 -12.34
CA TYR A 199 -17.23 -2.57 -13.58
C TYR A 199 -16.25 -1.78 -14.48
N ASN A 200 -16.37 -0.46 -14.55
CA ASN A 200 -15.50 0.39 -15.35
C ASN A 200 -14.04 0.37 -14.84
N ASP A 201 -13.83 0.28 -13.52
CA ASP A 201 -12.49 0.19 -12.95
C ASP A 201 -11.79 -1.12 -13.31
N THR A 202 -12.54 -2.23 -13.39
CA THR A 202 -12.01 -3.57 -13.71
C THR A 202 -11.78 -3.80 -15.20
N THR A 203 -12.32 -2.97 -16.07
CA THR A 203 -12.09 -3.01 -17.53
C THR A 203 -10.91 -2.16 -17.98
N ASP A 204 -10.28 -1.41 -17.07
CA ASP A 204 -9.05 -0.67 -17.35
C ASP A 204 -7.91 -1.66 -17.65
N LEU A 205 -7.17 -1.40 -18.73
CA LEU A 205 -6.02 -2.24 -19.14
C LEU A 205 -4.90 -2.28 -18.09
N ASP A 206 -4.86 -1.32 -17.18
CA ASP A 206 -3.89 -1.24 -16.11
C ASP A 206 -4.40 -1.85 -14.78
N PHE A 207 -5.53 -2.58 -14.81
CA PHE A 207 -6.05 -3.33 -13.66
C PHE A 207 -5.49 -4.75 -13.62
N ILE A 208 -4.94 -5.16 -12.47
CA ILE A 208 -4.36 -6.48 -12.23
C ILE A 208 -5.24 -7.26 -11.28
N SER A 209 -5.86 -8.33 -11.77
CA SER A 209 -6.63 -9.29 -10.96
C SER A 209 -5.77 -10.46 -10.45
N ASP A 210 -4.70 -10.84 -11.16
CA ASP A 210 -3.76 -11.89 -10.76
C ASP A 210 -2.32 -11.37 -10.82
N GLY A 211 -1.68 -11.30 -9.67
CA GLY A 211 -0.29 -10.81 -9.56
C GLY A 211 0.74 -11.63 -10.32
N LYS A 212 0.42 -12.85 -10.76
CA LYS A 212 1.32 -13.67 -11.59
C LYS A 212 1.73 -13.00 -12.89
N ILE A 213 0.99 -12.00 -13.36
CA ILE A 213 1.35 -11.24 -14.55
C ILE A 213 2.43 -10.18 -14.29
N LEU A 214 2.70 -9.80 -13.03
CA LEU A 214 3.63 -8.71 -12.71
C LEU A 214 5.01 -8.84 -13.39
N PRO A 215 5.67 -10.01 -13.40
CA PRO A 215 6.94 -10.13 -14.09
C PRO A 215 6.87 -9.86 -15.60
N SER A 216 5.73 -10.14 -16.25
CA SER A 216 5.56 -9.92 -17.69
C SER A 216 5.39 -8.45 -18.09
N LEU A 217 5.16 -7.56 -17.12
CA LEU A 217 5.08 -6.12 -17.35
C LEU A 217 6.46 -5.49 -17.59
N LEU A 218 7.52 -6.19 -17.21
CA LEU A 218 8.91 -5.79 -17.43
C LEU A 218 9.42 -6.35 -18.75
N SER A 219 10.11 -5.51 -19.51
CA SER A 219 10.76 -5.93 -20.76
C SER A 219 11.88 -6.95 -20.47
N ASP A 220 12.09 -7.85 -21.41
CA ASP A 220 13.25 -8.75 -21.42
C ASP A 220 14.50 -8.00 -21.85
#